data_559c1520fbeab08bcee1ed076e8453dc
#
_entry.id   559c1520fbeab08bcee1ed076e8453dc
#
_cell.length_a   1.000
_cell.length_b   1.000
_cell.length_c   1.000
_cell.angle_alpha   90.00
_cell.angle_beta   90.00
_cell.angle_gamma   90.00
#
_symmetry.space_group_name_H-M   'P 1'
#
loop_
_entity.id
_entity.type
_entity.pdbx_description
1 polymer ?
#
loop_
_entity_poly.entity_id
_entity_poly.type
_entity_poly.pdbx_seq_one_letter_code
_entity_poly.pdbx_strand_id
1 'polypeptide(L)'
;MKRIVLVHAISNGGMSIKHIIHYIKWMRLLGFKFISLDKIATIGSNGKYLSLVVDDAYRCVKTNLMPILQQYAIPCTLFVPPGLLGLKANDLKLLEHACYENEDMMSVEDLHEWSNNGFEVGFHTNEHIDLSVTDISVQTDDFIQGISKLRKLGYSPDKFAYPFGRLPKDYTSYEKLLLSNGIKYAYTLWPGDADANVPLLINRIGLGDHTPFWWNVLKTIGLVDRKLQKKCELAQKPLC
;
A
#
# COMPACT_ATOMS: atom_id res chain seq x y z
N MET A 1 13.25 15.51 0.26
CA MET A 1 11.84 15.07 0.11
C MET A 1 11.81 13.57 -0.15
N LYS A 2 11.12 12.84 0.68
CA LYS A 2 10.90 11.39 0.55
C LYS A 2 9.41 11.13 0.51
N ARG A 3 8.88 10.51 -0.52
CA ARG A 3 7.45 10.22 -0.67
C ARG A 3 7.21 8.75 -0.91
N ILE A 4 6.10 8.25 -0.38
CA ILE A 4 5.58 6.93 -0.69
C ILE A 4 4.18 7.14 -1.27
N VAL A 5 3.94 6.65 -2.46
CA VAL A 5 2.64 6.75 -3.14
C VAL A 5 2.02 5.38 -3.29
N LEU A 6 0.73 5.34 -3.05
CA LEU A 6 -0.08 4.13 -3.07
C LEU A 6 -1.04 4.15 -4.25
N VAL A 7 -1.16 3.01 -4.93
CA VAL A 7 -2.24 2.66 -5.86
C VAL A 7 -2.86 1.34 -5.45
N HIS A 8 -4.10 1.07 -5.87
CA HIS A 8 -4.78 -0.21 -5.60
C HIS A 8 -4.97 -1.02 -6.88
N ALA A 9 -5.76 -0.51 -7.81
CA ALA A 9 -6.08 -1.21 -9.05
C ALA A 9 -5.65 -0.41 -10.28
N ILE A 10 -5.07 -1.09 -11.26
CA ILE A 10 -4.72 -0.50 -12.57
C ILE A 10 -5.63 -1.12 -13.62
N SER A 11 -6.81 -0.54 -13.79
CA SER A 11 -7.89 -1.07 -14.63
C SER A 11 -8.86 0.02 -15.05
N ASN A 12 -9.93 -0.36 -15.74
CA ASN A 12 -11.00 0.57 -16.11
C ASN A 12 -11.82 1.06 -14.90
N GLY A 13 -11.90 0.26 -13.84
CA GLY A 13 -12.57 0.63 -12.58
C GLY A 13 -11.65 1.36 -11.60
N GLY A 14 -10.33 1.28 -11.80
CA GLY A 14 -9.31 1.92 -11.01
C GLY A 14 -8.53 2.98 -11.80
N MET A 15 -7.23 3.10 -11.51
CA MET A 15 -6.35 3.99 -12.25
C MET A 15 -6.05 3.43 -13.65
N SER A 16 -6.20 4.23 -14.69
CA SER A 16 -5.91 3.76 -16.04
C SER A 16 -4.41 3.59 -16.30
N ILE A 17 -4.05 2.64 -17.17
CA ILE A 17 -2.68 2.41 -17.64
C ILE A 17 -2.03 3.71 -18.16
N LYS A 18 -2.76 4.50 -18.92
CA LYS A 18 -2.26 5.79 -19.43
C LYS A 18 -1.93 6.76 -18.29
N HIS A 19 -2.77 6.80 -17.26
CA HIS A 19 -2.57 7.70 -16.12
C HIS A 19 -1.29 7.35 -15.35
N ILE A 20 -1.09 6.07 -15.00
CA ILE A 20 0.10 5.66 -14.25
C ILE A 20 1.40 5.86 -15.08
N ILE A 21 1.40 5.61 -16.39
CA ILE A 21 2.54 5.88 -17.25
C ILE A 21 2.87 7.39 -17.31
N HIS A 22 1.84 8.23 -17.47
CA HIS A 22 2.03 9.68 -17.44
C HIS A 22 2.57 10.15 -16.09
N TYR A 23 2.01 9.61 -14.99
CA TYR A 23 2.47 9.94 -13.65
C TYR A 23 3.95 9.59 -13.44
N ILE A 24 4.39 8.40 -13.83
CA ILE A 24 5.80 7.99 -13.76
C ILE A 24 6.70 8.94 -14.53
N LYS A 25 6.34 9.28 -15.78
CA LYS A 25 7.11 10.19 -16.63
C LYS A 25 7.22 11.59 -16.01
N TRP A 26 6.12 12.14 -15.50
CA TRP A 26 6.10 13.44 -14.85
C TRP A 26 6.92 13.46 -13.55
N MET A 27 6.83 12.42 -12.71
CA MET A 27 7.65 12.34 -11.50
C MET A 27 9.15 12.34 -11.85
N ARG A 28 9.56 11.59 -12.86
CA ARG A 28 10.95 11.63 -13.35
C ARG A 28 11.36 13.01 -13.88
N LEU A 29 10.51 13.65 -14.66
CA LEU A 29 10.75 15.01 -15.16
C LEU A 29 10.91 16.02 -14.02
N LEU A 30 10.15 15.87 -12.94
CA LEU A 30 10.28 16.69 -11.73
C LEU A 30 11.49 16.32 -10.85
N GLY A 31 12.33 15.37 -11.29
CA GLY A 31 13.58 14.97 -10.65
C GLY A 31 13.42 13.92 -9.55
N PHE A 32 12.27 13.26 -9.44
CA PHE A 32 12.11 12.15 -8.49
C PHE A 32 12.82 10.89 -8.98
N LYS A 33 13.55 10.25 -8.06
CA LYS A 33 14.16 8.93 -8.26
C LYS A 33 13.27 7.89 -7.59
N PHE A 34 12.79 6.91 -8.38
CA PHE A 34 12.03 5.78 -7.83
C PHE A 34 12.99 4.81 -7.13
N ILE A 35 12.70 4.49 -5.87
CA ILE A 35 13.50 3.62 -5.01
C ILE A 35 12.62 2.68 -4.20
N SER A 36 13.17 1.58 -3.68
CA SER A 36 12.46 0.64 -2.81
C SER A 36 12.13 1.24 -1.43
N LEU A 37 11.19 0.63 -0.72
CA LEU A 37 10.86 1.03 0.66
C LEU A 37 12.07 0.93 1.60
N ASP A 38 12.92 -0.08 1.46
CA ASP A 38 14.15 -0.19 2.26
C ASP A 38 15.08 1.00 2.06
N LYS A 39 15.23 1.42 0.80
CA LYS A 39 16.06 2.59 0.49
C LYS A 39 15.44 3.87 1.00
N ILE A 40 14.12 4.04 0.94
CA ILE A 40 13.47 5.27 1.41
C ILE A 40 13.60 5.43 2.93
N ALA A 41 13.62 4.31 3.68
CA ALA A 41 13.82 4.31 5.12
C ALA A 41 15.24 4.76 5.52
N THR A 42 16.25 4.40 4.72
CA THR A 42 17.66 4.60 5.07
C THR A 42 18.35 5.76 4.37
N ILE A 43 17.83 6.23 3.22
CA ILE A 43 18.47 7.28 2.43
C ILE A 43 18.39 8.64 3.13
N GLY A 44 19.45 9.44 3.00
CA GLY A 44 19.45 10.84 3.47
C GLY A 44 18.42 11.72 2.74
N SER A 45 18.14 12.91 3.27
CA SER A 45 17.15 13.84 2.74
C SER A 45 17.62 14.65 1.52
N ASN A 46 18.85 14.48 1.04
CA ASN A 46 19.43 15.23 -0.07
C ASN A 46 18.93 14.68 -1.42
N GLY A 47 17.73 15.05 -1.84
CA GLY A 47 17.16 14.64 -3.11
C GLY A 47 15.64 14.51 -3.08
N LYS A 48 15.08 14.13 -4.23
CA LYS A 48 13.66 13.81 -4.39
C LYS A 48 13.52 12.30 -4.63
N TYR A 49 12.97 11.60 -3.66
CA TYR A 49 12.83 10.16 -3.70
C TYR A 49 11.36 9.75 -3.60
N LEU A 50 10.99 8.74 -4.36
CA LEU A 50 9.63 8.25 -4.47
C LEU A 50 9.63 6.72 -4.42
N SER A 51 8.84 6.13 -3.53
CA SER A 51 8.53 4.71 -3.56
C SER A 51 7.09 4.52 -4.02
N LEU A 52 6.88 3.55 -4.90
CA LEU A 52 5.55 3.13 -5.33
C LEU A 52 5.17 1.85 -4.59
N VAL A 53 3.99 1.84 -4.02
CA VAL A 53 3.42 0.67 -3.34
C VAL A 53 2.01 0.39 -3.85
N VAL A 54 1.58 -0.85 -3.66
CA VAL A 54 0.25 -1.31 -4.02
C VAL A 54 -0.36 -2.02 -2.83
N ASP A 55 -1.62 -1.75 -2.52
CA ASP A 55 -2.39 -2.50 -1.52
C ASP A 55 -3.36 -3.48 -2.19
N ASP A 56 -3.93 -4.38 -1.40
CA ASP A 56 -5.01 -5.32 -1.68
C ASP A 56 -4.69 -6.51 -2.60
N ALA A 57 -3.69 -6.44 -3.45
CA ALA A 57 -3.31 -7.52 -4.37
C ALA A 57 -4.39 -7.89 -5.42
N TYR A 58 -5.08 -6.90 -6.01
CA TYR A 58 -5.95 -7.15 -7.16
C TYR A 58 -5.16 -7.71 -8.36
N ARG A 59 -5.75 -8.66 -9.09
CA ARG A 59 -5.09 -9.34 -10.22
C ARG A 59 -4.68 -8.39 -11.34
N CYS A 60 -5.44 -7.31 -11.56
CA CYS A 60 -5.09 -6.29 -12.55
C CYS A 60 -3.73 -5.61 -12.27
N VAL A 61 -3.23 -5.64 -11.05
CA VAL A 61 -1.88 -5.15 -10.71
C VAL A 61 -0.83 -6.03 -11.39
N LYS A 62 -0.95 -7.34 -11.28
CA LYS A 62 -0.03 -8.28 -11.95
C LYS A 62 -0.11 -8.15 -13.47
N THR A 63 -1.32 -8.07 -14.04
CA THR A 63 -1.49 -8.08 -15.49
C THR A 63 -1.16 -6.74 -16.15
N ASN A 64 -1.46 -5.62 -15.49
CA ASN A 64 -1.38 -4.28 -16.09
C ASN A 64 -0.23 -3.43 -15.53
N LEU A 65 0.04 -3.50 -14.21
CA LEU A 65 1.07 -2.66 -13.60
C LEU A 65 2.45 -3.30 -13.66
N MET A 66 2.57 -4.60 -13.40
CA MET A 66 3.88 -5.29 -13.35
C MET A 66 4.71 -5.08 -14.63
N PRO A 67 4.16 -5.22 -15.86
CA PRO A 67 4.91 -4.93 -17.09
C PRO A 67 5.42 -3.47 -17.16
N ILE A 68 4.65 -2.51 -16.64
CA ILE A 68 5.05 -1.11 -16.59
C ILE A 68 6.20 -0.92 -15.62
N LEU A 69 6.14 -1.54 -14.43
CA LEU A 69 7.20 -1.48 -13.43
C LEU A 69 8.52 -2.03 -13.99
N GLN A 70 8.45 -3.15 -14.70
CA GLN A 70 9.61 -3.75 -15.38
C GLN A 70 10.16 -2.82 -16.45
N GLN A 71 9.31 -2.32 -17.36
CA GLN A 71 9.71 -1.42 -18.45
C GLN A 71 10.41 -0.16 -17.94
N TYR A 72 9.93 0.39 -16.83
CA TYR A 72 10.47 1.61 -16.23
C TYR A 72 11.48 1.34 -15.11
N ALA A 73 11.86 0.08 -14.84
CA ALA A 73 12.74 -0.32 -13.73
C ALA A 73 12.38 0.35 -12.40
N ILE A 74 11.11 0.22 -12.00
CA ILE A 74 10.57 0.80 -10.76
C ILE A 74 10.40 -0.30 -9.73
N PRO A 75 11.10 -0.25 -8.58
CA PRO A 75 10.84 -1.16 -7.48
C PRO A 75 9.46 -0.89 -6.87
N CYS A 76 8.78 -1.95 -6.46
CA CYS A 76 7.45 -1.85 -5.89
C CYS A 76 7.25 -2.89 -4.78
N THR A 77 6.52 -2.51 -3.74
CA THR A 77 6.08 -3.40 -2.67
C THR A 77 4.56 -3.58 -2.78
N LEU A 78 4.11 -4.83 -2.79
CA LEU A 78 2.70 -5.20 -2.76
C LEU A 78 2.32 -5.61 -1.33
N PHE A 79 1.37 -4.92 -0.73
CA PHE A 79 0.80 -5.28 0.57
C PHE A 79 -0.40 -6.21 0.37
N VAL A 80 -0.27 -7.43 0.84
CA VAL A 80 -1.16 -8.55 0.52
C VAL A 80 -2.02 -8.92 1.73
N PRO A 81 -3.36 -9.00 1.58
CA PRO A 81 -4.26 -9.67 2.51
C PRO A 81 -4.40 -11.15 2.10
N PRO A 82 -3.64 -12.08 2.73
CA PRO A 82 -3.54 -13.45 2.23
C PRO A 82 -4.82 -14.28 2.41
N GLY A 83 -5.76 -13.81 3.21
CA GLY A 83 -7.10 -14.40 3.32
C GLY A 83 -7.94 -14.21 2.07
N LEU A 84 -7.65 -13.17 1.28
CA LEU A 84 -8.42 -12.83 0.09
C LEU A 84 -7.80 -13.39 -1.22
N LEU A 85 -6.60 -13.96 -1.17
CA LEU A 85 -5.96 -14.51 -2.37
C LEU A 85 -6.83 -15.56 -3.06
N GLY A 86 -6.96 -15.44 -4.37
CA GLY A 86 -7.73 -16.35 -5.22
C GLY A 86 -9.23 -16.07 -5.27
N LEU A 87 -9.76 -15.16 -4.45
CA LEU A 87 -11.17 -14.80 -4.48
C LEU A 87 -11.54 -14.09 -5.79
N LYS A 88 -12.73 -14.40 -6.28
CA LYS A 88 -13.30 -13.73 -7.45
C LYS A 88 -14.05 -12.48 -7.05
N ALA A 89 -14.24 -11.57 -8.00
CA ALA A 89 -14.97 -10.33 -7.79
C ALA A 89 -16.36 -10.54 -7.16
N ASN A 90 -17.08 -11.60 -7.55
CA ASN A 90 -18.38 -11.94 -6.98
C ASN A 90 -18.29 -12.36 -5.52
N ASP A 91 -17.25 -13.11 -5.13
CA ASP A 91 -17.03 -13.53 -3.73
C ASP A 91 -16.70 -12.31 -2.86
N LEU A 92 -15.89 -11.39 -3.37
CA LEU A 92 -15.58 -10.12 -2.70
C LEU A 92 -16.82 -9.25 -2.47
N LYS A 93 -17.75 -9.21 -3.42
CA LYS A 93 -19.03 -8.50 -3.26
C LYS A 93 -19.88 -9.09 -2.15
N LEU A 94 -19.92 -10.42 -2.02
CA LEU A 94 -20.65 -11.10 -0.96
C LEU A 94 -20.05 -10.83 0.42
N LEU A 95 -18.74 -10.60 0.49
CA LEU A 95 -18.03 -10.26 1.73
C LEU A 95 -18.05 -8.75 2.02
N GLU A 96 -18.73 -7.93 1.22
CA GLU A 96 -18.71 -6.45 1.30
C GLU A 96 -17.31 -5.83 1.20
N HIS A 97 -16.33 -6.57 0.65
CA HIS A 97 -14.94 -6.14 0.51
C HIS A 97 -14.59 -5.56 -0.87
N ALA A 98 -15.55 -5.50 -1.81
CA ALA A 98 -15.28 -5.05 -3.17
C ALA A 98 -15.10 -3.53 -3.24
N CYS A 99 -13.85 -3.05 -3.15
CA CYS A 99 -13.52 -1.66 -3.48
C CYS A 99 -13.53 -1.40 -4.98
N TYR A 100 -13.28 -2.43 -5.81
CA TYR A 100 -13.25 -2.35 -7.27
C TYR A 100 -14.16 -3.42 -7.86
N GLU A 101 -15.28 -2.99 -8.41
CA GLU A 101 -16.23 -3.88 -9.07
C GLU A 101 -15.56 -4.62 -10.24
N ASN A 102 -15.77 -5.93 -10.30
CA ASN A 102 -15.26 -6.83 -11.34
C ASN A 102 -13.74 -7.10 -11.35
N GLU A 103 -13.01 -6.76 -10.28
CA GLU A 103 -11.60 -7.13 -10.14
C GLU A 103 -11.44 -8.38 -9.27
N ASP A 104 -10.81 -9.43 -9.82
CA ASP A 104 -10.40 -10.62 -9.08
C ASP A 104 -9.17 -10.32 -8.22
N MET A 105 -8.96 -11.08 -7.16
CA MET A 105 -7.70 -11.09 -6.40
C MET A 105 -6.65 -11.91 -7.14
N MET A 106 -5.37 -11.62 -6.89
CA MET A 106 -4.27 -12.48 -7.31
C MET A 106 -4.44 -13.88 -6.74
N SER A 107 -4.10 -14.90 -7.53
CA SER A 107 -3.88 -16.24 -7.01
C SER A 107 -2.53 -16.34 -6.28
N VAL A 108 -2.28 -17.47 -5.63
CA VAL A 108 -0.96 -17.75 -5.04
C VAL A 108 0.13 -17.81 -6.13
N GLU A 109 -0.19 -18.34 -7.28
CA GLU A 109 0.72 -18.40 -8.43
C GLU A 109 1.03 -17.01 -8.99
N ASP A 110 0.02 -16.11 -9.07
CA ASP A 110 0.22 -14.72 -9.46
C ASP A 110 1.14 -13.99 -8.46
N LEU A 111 1.01 -14.28 -7.16
CA LEU A 111 1.87 -13.70 -6.11
C LEU A 111 3.31 -14.23 -6.22
N HIS A 112 3.50 -15.53 -6.50
CA HIS A 112 4.82 -16.08 -6.75
C HIS A 112 5.47 -15.48 -8.01
N GLU A 113 4.69 -15.28 -9.08
CA GLU A 113 5.20 -14.60 -10.27
C GLU A 113 5.63 -13.17 -10.00
N TRP A 114 4.85 -12.41 -9.19
CA TRP A 114 5.21 -11.08 -8.71
C TRP A 114 6.57 -11.08 -8.01
N SER A 115 6.73 -11.95 -7.03
CA SER A 115 7.96 -12.06 -6.24
C SER A 115 9.17 -12.54 -7.09
N ASN A 116 8.97 -13.51 -7.99
CA ASN A 116 10.02 -14.01 -8.87
C ASN A 116 10.52 -12.95 -9.87
N ASN A 117 9.73 -11.93 -10.14
CA ASN A 117 10.13 -10.77 -10.92
C ASN A 117 10.83 -9.69 -10.07
N GLY A 118 11.19 -9.99 -8.82
CA GLY A 118 11.97 -9.12 -7.95
C GLY A 118 11.16 -8.04 -7.23
N PHE A 119 9.84 -8.16 -7.22
CA PHE A 119 8.97 -7.25 -6.47
C PHE A 119 8.71 -7.75 -5.06
N GLU A 120 8.66 -6.84 -4.12
CA GLU A 120 8.53 -7.15 -2.70
C GLU A 120 7.07 -7.45 -2.32
N VAL A 121 6.92 -8.31 -1.29
CA VAL A 121 5.64 -8.66 -0.66
C VAL A 121 5.64 -8.16 0.78
N GLY A 122 4.70 -7.28 1.12
CA GLY A 122 4.37 -6.83 2.47
C GLY A 122 3.06 -7.47 2.96
N PHE A 123 2.67 -7.18 4.19
CA PHE A 123 1.48 -7.73 4.84
C PHE A 123 0.40 -6.66 5.05
N HIS A 124 -0.89 -7.04 4.88
CA HIS A 124 -2.04 -6.12 4.92
C HIS A 124 -3.24 -6.69 5.68
N THR A 125 -3.00 -7.25 6.89
CA THR A 125 -3.95 -8.11 7.63
C THR A 125 -4.31 -9.38 6.84
N ASN A 126 -5.10 -10.29 7.43
CA ASN A 126 -5.53 -11.47 6.70
C ASN A 126 -6.70 -11.19 5.75
N GLU A 127 -7.72 -10.49 6.26
CA GLU A 127 -9.00 -10.26 5.58
C GLU A 127 -9.31 -8.78 5.36
N HIS A 128 -8.27 -7.94 5.34
CA HIS A 128 -8.40 -6.49 5.14
C HIS A 128 -9.38 -5.83 6.12
N ILE A 129 -9.34 -6.23 7.41
CA ILE A 129 -10.25 -5.72 8.44
C ILE A 129 -9.95 -4.26 8.83
N ASP A 130 -11.00 -3.51 9.18
CA ASP A 130 -10.85 -2.14 9.71
C ASP A 130 -10.41 -2.17 11.18
N LEU A 131 -9.13 -1.94 11.42
CA LEU A 131 -8.52 -1.97 12.76
C LEU A 131 -9.08 -0.89 13.70
N SER A 132 -9.68 0.17 13.19
CA SER A 132 -10.21 1.27 14.00
C SER A 132 -11.52 0.94 14.70
N VAL A 133 -12.23 -0.10 14.27
CA VAL A 133 -13.54 -0.49 14.80
C VAL A 133 -13.59 -1.93 15.30
N THR A 134 -12.64 -2.77 14.91
CA THR A 134 -12.55 -4.19 15.29
C THR A 134 -11.94 -4.34 16.68
N ASP A 135 -12.35 -5.34 17.44
CA ASP A 135 -11.78 -5.64 18.75
C ASP A 135 -10.37 -6.23 18.64
N ILE A 136 -9.51 -5.95 19.64
CA ILE A 136 -8.10 -6.35 19.63
C ILE A 136 -7.90 -7.87 19.56
N SER A 137 -8.79 -8.67 20.13
CA SER A 137 -8.74 -10.13 20.02
C SER A 137 -8.92 -10.60 18.58
N VAL A 138 -9.93 -10.05 17.88
CA VAL A 138 -10.19 -10.36 16.46
C VAL A 138 -9.04 -9.85 15.58
N GLN A 139 -8.50 -8.67 15.88
CA GLN A 139 -7.32 -8.13 15.18
C GLN A 139 -6.11 -9.05 15.33
N THR A 140 -5.89 -9.59 16.56
CA THR A 140 -4.78 -10.49 16.84
C THR A 140 -4.93 -11.80 16.08
N ASP A 141 -6.12 -12.40 16.10
CA ASP A 141 -6.41 -13.66 15.40
C ASP A 141 -6.24 -13.50 13.89
N ASP A 142 -6.80 -12.44 13.30
CA ASP A 142 -6.64 -12.10 11.89
C ASP A 142 -5.15 -11.91 11.51
N PHE A 143 -4.41 -11.15 12.32
CA PHE A 143 -2.99 -10.92 12.09
C PHE A 143 -2.19 -12.23 12.09
N ILE A 144 -2.35 -13.07 13.14
CA ILE A 144 -1.61 -14.33 13.28
C ILE A 144 -1.95 -15.31 12.16
N GLN A 145 -3.22 -15.40 11.77
CA GLN A 145 -3.63 -16.24 10.64
C GLN A 145 -2.98 -15.75 9.34
N GLY A 146 -3.05 -14.46 9.05
CA GLY A 146 -2.51 -13.89 7.82
C GLY A 146 -0.99 -14.01 7.70
N ILE A 147 -0.24 -13.63 8.76
CA ILE A 147 1.22 -13.73 8.75
C ILE A 147 1.68 -15.19 8.62
N SER A 148 0.94 -16.13 9.24
CA SER A 148 1.21 -17.57 9.14
C SER A 148 0.97 -18.07 7.71
N LYS A 149 -0.11 -17.61 7.04
CA LYS A 149 -0.36 -17.95 5.62
C LYS A 149 0.79 -17.49 4.73
N LEU A 150 1.23 -16.24 4.84
CA LEU A 150 2.36 -15.72 4.06
C LEU A 150 3.64 -16.50 4.33
N ARG A 151 3.94 -16.83 5.59
CA ARG A 151 5.12 -17.64 5.94
C ARG A 151 5.08 -19.04 5.34
N LYS A 152 3.91 -19.69 5.32
CA LYS A 152 3.73 -21.00 4.65
C LYS A 152 3.92 -20.93 3.14
N LEU A 153 3.65 -19.78 2.53
CA LEU A 153 3.91 -19.52 1.11
C LEU A 153 5.38 -19.12 0.82
N GLY A 154 6.26 -19.10 1.85
CA GLY A 154 7.67 -18.76 1.72
C GLY A 154 7.99 -17.27 1.87
N TYR A 155 7.03 -16.42 2.25
CA TYR A 155 7.27 -15.01 2.48
C TYR A 155 7.54 -14.72 3.95
N SER A 156 8.44 -13.76 4.22
CA SER A 156 8.73 -13.29 5.58
C SER A 156 8.66 -11.75 5.60
N PRO A 157 7.44 -11.19 5.46
CA PRO A 157 7.29 -9.74 5.37
C PRO A 157 7.72 -9.06 6.69
N ASP A 158 8.53 -8.03 6.54
CA ASP A 158 8.91 -7.13 7.64
C ASP A 158 8.24 -5.74 7.52
N LYS A 159 7.34 -5.62 6.55
CA LYS A 159 6.56 -4.41 6.24
C LYS A 159 5.07 -4.69 6.33
N PHE A 160 4.35 -3.77 6.96
CA PHE A 160 2.91 -3.84 7.17
C PHE A 160 2.23 -2.55 6.66
N ALA A 161 1.06 -2.67 6.05
CA ALA A 161 0.22 -1.51 5.76
C ALA A 161 -1.07 -1.61 6.56
N TYR A 162 -1.46 -0.51 7.22
CA TYR A 162 -2.73 -0.44 7.92
C TYR A 162 -3.88 -0.37 6.91
N PRO A 163 -4.86 -1.31 6.93
CA PRO A 163 -6.05 -1.22 6.08
C PRO A 163 -6.76 0.13 6.24
N PHE A 164 -7.19 0.71 5.13
CA PHE A 164 -7.77 2.07 5.09
C PHE A 164 -6.86 3.16 5.68
N GLY A 165 -5.60 2.86 5.98
CA GLY A 165 -4.66 3.74 6.70
C GLY A 165 -5.09 4.06 8.14
N ARG A 166 -6.02 3.30 8.74
CA ARG A 166 -6.60 3.52 10.05
C ARG A 166 -5.86 2.73 11.12
N LEU A 167 -5.58 3.41 12.24
CA LEU A 167 -4.92 2.78 13.36
C LEU A 167 -5.92 2.04 14.27
N PRO A 168 -5.50 0.94 14.92
CA PRO A 168 -6.29 0.28 15.93
C PRO A 168 -6.54 1.21 17.14
N LYS A 169 -7.68 1.03 17.83
CA LYS A 169 -7.99 1.78 19.07
C LYS A 169 -6.94 1.53 20.15
N ASP A 170 -6.56 0.28 20.35
CA ASP A 170 -5.44 -0.09 21.22
C ASP A 170 -4.17 -0.23 20.40
N TYR A 171 -3.62 0.93 19.99
CA TYR A 171 -2.40 0.98 19.20
C TYR A 171 -1.22 0.33 19.94
N THR A 172 -1.11 0.51 21.25
CA THR A 172 0.02 -0.02 22.05
C THR A 172 0.08 -1.54 22.01
N SER A 173 -1.05 -2.22 22.15
CA SER A 173 -1.12 -3.69 22.05
C SER A 173 -0.84 -4.17 20.63
N TYR A 174 -1.35 -3.46 19.63
CA TYR A 174 -1.12 -3.80 18.23
C TYR A 174 0.33 -3.55 17.80
N GLU A 175 0.97 -2.49 18.27
CA GLU A 175 2.40 -2.22 18.07
C GLU A 175 3.27 -3.38 18.58
N LYS A 176 2.99 -3.88 19.78
CA LYS A 176 3.67 -5.06 20.34
C LYS A 176 3.45 -6.30 19.46
N LEU A 177 2.23 -6.50 18.94
CA LEU A 177 1.92 -7.59 18.01
C LEU A 177 2.76 -7.49 16.73
N LEU A 178 2.86 -6.31 16.13
CA LEU A 178 3.69 -6.06 14.95
C LEU A 178 5.16 -6.43 15.22
N LEU A 179 5.73 -5.85 16.27
CA LEU A 179 7.15 -6.04 16.63
C LEU A 179 7.48 -7.49 16.97
N SER A 180 6.64 -8.17 17.76
CA SER A 180 6.84 -9.57 18.15
C SER A 180 6.77 -10.54 16.97
N ASN A 181 6.15 -10.12 15.87
CA ASN A 181 6.06 -10.90 14.63
C ASN A 181 7.06 -10.47 13.55
N GLY A 182 8.02 -9.60 13.88
CA GLY A 182 9.13 -9.22 12.99
C GLY A 182 8.81 -8.10 12.01
N ILE A 183 7.67 -7.41 12.17
CA ILE A 183 7.37 -6.20 11.39
C ILE A 183 8.28 -5.07 11.87
N LYS A 184 9.05 -4.51 10.96
CA LYS A 184 9.97 -3.40 11.22
C LYS A 184 9.40 -2.05 10.83
N TYR A 185 8.57 -2.02 9.77
CA TYR A 185 7.99 -0.81 9.22
C TYR A 185 6.49 -0.97 9.01
N ALA A 186 5.71 0.03 9.42
CA ALA A 186 4.29 0.05 9.15
C ALA A 186 3.84 1.40 8.58
N TYR A 187 2.91 1.34 7.64
CA TYR A 187 2.56 2.44 6.76
C TYR A 187 1.10 2.84 6.92
N THR A 188 0.89 4.13 7.16
CA THR A 188 -0.43 4.78 7.24
C THR A 188 -0.87 5.32 5.87
N LEU A 189 -1.98 6.06 5.84
CA LEU A 189 -2.41 6.88 4.69
C LEU A 189 -2.47 8.36 5.08
N TRP A 190 -1.55 8.80 5.93
CA TRP A 190 -1.45 10.20 6.31
C TRP A 190 -0.53 10.94 5.32
N PRO A 191 -0.97 12.13 4.84
CA PRO A 191 -0.18 12.91 3.90
C PRO A 191 1.06 13.52 4.58
N GLY A 192 2.17 13.49 3.89
CA GLY A 192 3.44 14.04 4.40
C GLY A 192 4.64 13.33 3.82
N ASP A 193 5.83 13.76 4.26
CA ASP A 193 7.06 13.05 3.94
C ASP A 193 7.10 11.69 4.66
N ALA A 194 7.73 10.71 4.02
CA ALA A 194 7.99 9.42 4.63
C ALA A 194 9.10 9.58 5.68
N ASP A 195 8.72 9.58 6.95
CA ASP A 195 9.64 9.68 8.08
C ASP A 195 9.84 8.30 8.73
N ALA A 196 11.02 7.75 8.57
CA ALA A 196 11.40 6.46 9.17
C ALA A 196 11.84 6.57 10.64
N ASN A 197 11.90 7.77 11.24
CA ASN A 197 12.14 7.93 12.67
C ASN A 197 10.95 7.43 13.51
N VAL A 198 9.77 7.31 12.89
CA VAL A 198 8.60 6.65 13.49
C VAL A 198 8.26 5.43 12.64
N PRO A 199 9.00 4.32 12.80
CA PRO A 199 9.01 3.23 11.82
C PRO A 199 7.68 2.50 11.67
N LEU A 200 6.79 2.56 12.67
CA LEU A 200 5.47 1.94 12.60
C LEU A 200 4.33 2.91 12.24
N LEU A 201 4.65 4.16 11.87
CA LEU A 201 3.69 5.20 11.46
C LEU A 201 4.18 5.99 10.25
N ILE A 202 4.72 5.33 9.25
CA ILE A 202 5.29 5.98 8.07
C ILE A 202 4.17 6.47 7.15
N ASN A 203 4.25 7.72 6.73
CA ASN A 203 3.26 8.36 5.87
C ASN A 203 3.27 7.82 4.44
N ARG A 204 2.08 7.64 3.88
CA ARG A 204 1.86 7.36 2.45
C ARG A 204 0.79 8.29 1.87
N ILE A 205 0.76 8.41 0.57
CA ILE A 205 -0.17 9.25 -0.17
C ILE A 205 -0.95 8.37 -1.15
N GLY A 206 -2.25 8.23 -0.96
CA GLY A 206 -3.12 7.56 -1.93
C GLY A 206 -3.22 8.38 -3.22
N LEU A 207 -2.90 7.78 -4.36
CA LEU A 207 -3.22 8.35 -5.67
C LEU A 207 -4.68 8.00 -5.99
N GLY A 208 -5.49 9.02 -6.23
CA GLY A 208 -6.90 8.81 -6.54
C GLY A 208 -7.10 8.38 -7.98
N ASP A 209 -7.90 7.34 -8.18
CA ASP A 209 -8.14 6.73 -9.49
C ASP A 209 -8.91 7.66 -10.42
N HIS A 210 -9.91 8.36 -9.90
CA HIS A 210 -10.79 9.27 -10.64
C HIS A 210 -10.46 10.75 -10.40
N THR A 211 -9.34 11.04 -9.71
CA THR A 211 -8.94 12.42 -9.50
C THR A 211 -8.21 12.98 -10.74
N PRO A 212 -8.30 14.29 -11.00
CA PRO A 212 -7.51 14.89 -12.07
C PRO A 212 -6.03 14.59 -11.89
N PHE A 213 -5.34 14.28 -12.98
CA PHE A 213 -3.92 13.92 -13.01
C PHE A 213 -3.04 14.89 -12.20
N TRP A 214 -3.21 16.20 -12.43
CA TRP A 214 -2.44 17.23 -11.75
C TRP A 214 -2.64 17.24 -10.22
N TRP A 215 -3.80 16.75 -9.72
CA TRP A 215 -4.04 16.65 -8.29
C TRP A 215 -3.16 15.57 -7.63
N ASN A 216 -2.98 14.44 -8.29
CA ASN A 216 -2.04 13.40 -7.86
C ASN A 216 -0.59 13.92 -7.87
N VAL A 217 -0.22 14.74 -8.86
CA VAL A 217 1.07 15.43 -8.90
C VAL A 217 1.23 16.36 -7.69
N LEU A 218 0.25 17.24 -7.44
CA LEU A 218 0.28 18.19 -6.31
C LEU A 218 0.38 17.50 -4.96
N LYS A 219 -0.33 16.38 -4.76
CA LYS A 219 -0.21 15.54 -3.57
C LYS A 219 1.23 15.03 -3.41
N THR A 220 1.81 14.50 -4.46
CA THR A 220 3.15 13.90 -4.40
C THR A 220 4.25 14.92 -4.12
N ILE A 221 4.19 16.11 -4.71
CA ILE A 221 5.19 17.17 -4.48
C ILE A 221 4.94 17.97 -3.18
N GLY A 222 3.92 17.61 -2.40
CA GLY A 222 3.66 18.18 -1.07
C GLY A 222 2.95 19.52 -1.03
N LEU A 223 2.54 20.07 -2.17
CA LEU A 223 1.90 21.39 -2.22
C LEU A 223 0.54 21.44 -1.51
N VAL A 224 -0.08 20.30 -1.29
CA VAL A 224 -1.39 20.21 -0.64
C VAL A 224 -1.36 19.48 0.71
N ASP A 225 -0.19 19.12 1.22
CA ASP A 225 -0.07 18.34 2.47
C ASP A 225 -0.80 18.98 3.63
N ARG A 226 -0.57 20.26 3.92
CA ARG A 226 -1.24 20.97 5.03
C ARG A 226 -2.76 20.94 4.91
N LYS A 227 -3.30 21.10 3.69
CA LYS A 227 -4.74 21.03 3.43
C LYS A 227 -5.28 19.62 3.70
N LEU A 228 -4.55 18.60 3.27
CA LEU A 228 -4.92 17.21 3.44
C LEU A 228 -4.81 16.78 4.91
N GLN A 229 -3.73 17.14 5.61
CA GLN A 229 -3.56 16.90 7.05
C GLN A 229 -4.71 17.48 7.86
N LYS A 230 -5.03 18.76 7.64
CA LYS A 230 -6.18 19.40 8.31
C LYS A 230 -7.51 18.67 8.03
N LYS A 231 -7.68 18.12 6.81
CA LYS A 231 -8.88 17.35 6.48
C LYS A 231 -8.90 16.00 7.19
N CYS A 232 -7.75 15.32 7.33
CA CYS A 232 -7.62 14.08 8.12
C CYS A 232 -7.95 14.33 9.60
N GLU A 233 -7.41 15.38 10.19
CA GLU A 233 -7.68 15.78 11.58
C GLU A 233 -9.16 16.03 11.82
N LEU A 234 -9.82 16.81 10.95
CA LEU A 234 -11.24 17.12 11.04
C LEU A 234 -12.14 15.89 10.84
N ALA A 235 -11.75 14.98 9.98
CA ALA A 235 -12.49 13.75 9.69
C ALA A 235 -12.19 12.61 10.68
N GLN A 236 -11.14 12.76 11.50
CA GLN A 236 -10.55 11.68 12.32
C GLN A 236 -10.28 10.39 11.48
N LYS A 237 -10.01 10.57 10.20
CA LYS A 237 -9.82 9.48 9.23
C LYS A 237 -8.69 9.85 8.26
N PRO A 238 -7.83 8.89 7.88
CA PRO A 238 -6.91 9.09 6.76
C PRO A 238 -7.69 9.29 5.45
N LEU A 239 -7.06 9.95 4.49
CA LEU A 239 -7.65 10.19 3.18
C LEU A 239 -7.16 9.12 2.20
N CYS A 240 -8.09 8.32 1.71
CA CYS A 240 -7.86 7.48 0.54
C CYS A 240 -7.71 8.30 -0.74
#